data_b6fd2e1e2ee589c65630a6e1225e5f0b
#
_entry.id   b6fd2e1e2ee589c65630a6e1225e5f0b
#
_cell.length_a   1.000
_cell.length_b   1.000
_cell.length_c   1.000
_cell.angle_alpha   90.00
_cell.angle_beta   90.00
_cell.angle_gamma   90.00
#
_symmetry.space_group_name_H-M   'P 1'
#
loop_
_entity.id
_entity.type
_entity.pdbx_description
1 polymer ?
#
loop_
_entity_poly.entity_id
_entity_poly.type
_entity_poly.pdbx_seq_one_letter_code
_entity_poly.pdbx_strand_id
1 'polypeptide(L)'
;ASETVSISGRTLPLQADFTAPIALGLTREHPEKIGFAAMLNPEKFAYTERLVQVQPYDPKKIPVVFVHGLKSTPVAWVPMVNALWADPVLRQNYQVCVFSYPSGYPIPYSALLLRRELDALDRTFPHHRPIVLVGHSMGGIISRIMVTDSGGDASRNARREEVPASTSGYLVDPPAP
;
A
#
# COMPACT_ATOMS: atom_id res chain seq x y z
N ALA A 1 12.49 -6.52 -21.54
CA ALA A 1 12.90 -5.19 -21.99
C ALA A 1 14.40 -5.05 -21.74
N SER A 2 15.16 -4.45 -22.68
CA SER A 2 16.58 -4.20 -22.50
C SER A 2 16.78 -3.13 -21.41
N GLU A 3 17.67 -3.40 -20.47
CA GLU A 3 18.02 -2.44 -19.38
C GLU A 3 19.12 -1.47 -19.82
N THR A 4 19.65 -1.65 -21.00
CA THR A 4 20.73 -0.83 -21.56
C THR A 4 20.43 -0.44 -22.99
N VAL A 5 20.97 0.70 -23.41
CA VAL A 5 20.94 1.18 -24.79
C VAL A 5 22.38 1.45 -25.26
N SER A 6 22.66 1.14 -26.53
CA SER A 6 23.95 1.50 -27.14
C SER A 6 23.83 2.82 -27.88
N ILE A 7 24.57 3.83 -27.46
CA ILE A 7 24.64 5.15 -28.11
C ILE A 7 26.10 5.42 -28.44
N SER A 8 26.38 5.62 -29.74
CA SER A 8 27.73 5.90 -30.24
C SER A 8 28.80 4.91 -29.74
N GLY A 9 28.45 3.60 -29.72
CA GLY A 9 29.35 2.52 -29.29
C GLY A 9 29.52 2.39 -27.77
N ARG A 10 28.81 3.16 -26.97
CA ARG A 10 28.77 3.05 -25.51
C ARG A 10 27.46 2.42 -25.06
N THR A 11 27.57 1.38 -24.23
CA THR A 11 26.42 0.79 -23.57
C THR A 11 26.10 1.60 -22.31
N LEU A 12 24.94 2.22 -22.26
CA LEU A 12 24.46 3.05 -21.16
C LEU A 12 23.25 2.40 -20.52
N PRO A 13 23.10 2.46 -19.18
CA PRO A 13 21.88 2.02 -18.52
C PRO A 13 20.71 2.93 -18.91
N LEU A 14 19.56 2.32 -19.18
CA LEU A 14 18.32 3.05 -19.36
C LEU A 14 17.84 3.57 -18.00
N GLN A 15 17.73 4.88 -17.88
CA GLN A 15 17.03 5.47 -16.75
C GLN A 15 15.51 5.36 -17.00
N ALA A 16 14.79 4.73 -16.08
CA ALA A 16 13.35 4.61 -16.17
C ALA A 16 12.70 5.14 -14.89
N ASP A 17 11.68 5.96 -15.06
CA ASP A 17 10.78 6.34 -13.97
C ASP A 17 9.49 5.53 -14.11
N PHE A 18 9.31 4.54 -13.24
CA PHE A 18 8.16 3.65 -13.24
C PHE A 18 6.94 4.28 -12.56
N THR A 19 7.13 5.40 -11.87
CA THR A 19 6.07 6.11 -11.13
C THR A 19 5.59 7.37 -11.84
N ALA A 20 6.18 7.74 -12.97
CA ALA A 20 5.80 8.94 -13.72
C ALA A 20 4.30 9.04 -14.03
N PRO A 21 3.59 7.97 -14.45
CA PRO A 21 2.14 8.03 -14.66
C PRO A 21 1.36 8.33 -13.37
N ILE A 22 1.81 7.77 -12.24
CA ILE A 22 1.22 8.02 -10.92
C ILE A 22 1.49 9.45 -10.49
N ALA A 23 2.73 9.91 -10.61
CA ALA A 23 3.14 11.27 -10.28
C ALA A 23 2.34 12.31 -11.07
N LEU A 24 2.13 12.09 -12.38
CA LEU A 24 1.32 12.98 -13.21
C LEU A 24 -0.14 13.06 -12.75
N GLY A 25 -0.74 11.94 -12.37
CA GLY A 25 -2.09 11.91 -11.79
C GLY A 25 -2.17 12.70 -10.48
N LEU A 26 -1.15 12.59 -9.64
CA LEU A 26 -1.11 13.17 -8.30
C LEU A 26 -0.77 14.66 -8.27
N THR A 27 -0.13 15.22 -9.32
CA THR A 27 0.13 16.67 -9.40
C THR A 27 -1.15 17.51 -9.36
N ARG A 28 -2.29 16.92 -9.73
CA ARG A 28 -3.60 17.58 -9.75
C ARG A 28 -4.34 17.49 -8.40
N GLU A 29 -3.99 16.55 -7.55
CA GLU A 29 -4.78 16.16 -6.36
C GLU A 29 -4.30 16.78 -5.04
N HIS A 30 -3.18 17.51 -5.03
CA HIS A 30 -2.60 18.13 -3.82
C HIS A 30 -2.60 17.19 -2.59
N PRO A 31 -1.92 16.05 -2.65
CA PRO A 31 -2.00 15.00 -1.63
C PRO A 31 -1.63 15.45 -0.21
N GLU A 32 -0.79 16.47 -0.08
CA GLU A 32 -0.42 17.08 1.21
C GLU A 32 -1.62 17.75 1.90
N LYS A 33 -2.50 18.40 1.13
CA LYS A 33 -3.74 19.02 1.65
C LYS A 33 -4.75 17.96 2.06
N ILE A 34 -4.84 16.87 1.28
CA ILE A 34 -5.70 15.72 1.57
C ILE A 34 -5.24 15.05 2.87
N GLY A 35 -3.95 14.81 3.04
CA GLY A 35 -3.39 14.19 4.26
C GLY A 35 -3.68 15.00 5.52
N PHE A 36 -3.55 16.33 5.46
CA PHE A 36 -3.89 17.22 6.56
C PHE A 36 -5.39 17.25 6.84
N ALA A 37 -6.21 17.37 5.81
CA ALA A 37 -7.68 17.38 5.95
C ALA A 37 -8.22 16.04 6.51
N ALA A 38 -7.68 14.92 6.06
CA ALA A 38 -8.02 13.58 6.56
C ALA A 38 -7.57 13.34 8.00
N MET A 39 -6.54 14.03 8.47
CA MET A 39 -6.17 14.02 9.87
C MET A 39 -7.20 14.77 10.73
N LEU A 40 -7.69 15.92 10.28
CA LEU A 40 -8.63 16.74 11.05
C LEU A 40 -10.06 16.24 11.01
N ASN A 41 -10.48 15.64 9.89
CA ASN A 41 -11.85 15.16 9.67
C ASN A 41 -11.83 13.77 9.01
N PRO A 42 -11.38 12.73 9.72
CA PRO A 42 -11.13 11.41 9.11
C PRO A 42 -12.39 10.80 8.50
N GLU A 43 -13.56 10.99 9.11
CA GLU A 43 -14.83 10.42 8.62
C GLU A 43 -15.21 10.89 7.23
N LYS A 44 -14.85 12.12 6.84
CA LYS A 44 -15.09 12.63 5.48
C LYS A 44 -14.25 11.92 4.42
N PHE A 45 -13.19 11.24 4.84
CA PHE A 45 -12.25 10.52 3.97
C PHE A 45 -12.34 9.00 4.13
N ALA A 46 -13.39 8.48 4.80
CA ALA A 46 -13.60 7.05 4.98
C ALA A 46 -13.61 6.27 3.64
N TYR A 47 -14.04 6.90 2.55
CA TYR A 47 -14.01 6.32 1.21
C TYR A 47 -12.61 6.00 0.68
N THR A 48 -11.55 6.48 1.35
CA THR A 48 -10.14 6.20 1.00
C THR A 48 -9.59 4.95 1.67
N GLU A 49 -10.34 4.33 2.59
CA GLU A 49 -9.93 3.16 3.36
C GLU A 49 -9.85 1.92 2.49
N ARG A 50 -8.66 1.59 2.03
CA ARG A 50 -8.43 0.41 1.19
C ARG A 50 -6.96 0.04 1.05
N LEU A 51 -6.72 -1.21 0.75
CA LEU A 51 -5.44 -1.69 0.24
C LEU A 51 -5.44 -1.57 -1.29
N VAL A 52 -4.54 -0.75 -1.82
CA VAL A 52 -4.42 -0.52 -3.25
C VAL A 52 -3.23 -1.31 -3.79
N GLN A 53 -3.48 -2.15 -4.78
CA GLN A 53 -2.43 -2.80 -5.56
C GLN A 53 -1.98 -1.84 -6.67
N VAL A 54 -0.69 -1.53 -6.71
CA VAL A 54 -0.13 -0.57 -7.69
C VAL A 54 0.13 -1.23 -9.04
N GLN A 55 0.07 -2.54 -9.10
CA GLN A 55 0.28 -3.37 -10.29
C GLN A 55 -0.62 -4.60 -10.23
N PRO A 56 -0.88 -5.29 -11.37
CA PRO A 56 -1.60 -6.56 -11.36
C PRO A 56 -0.94 -7.57 -10.42
N TYR A 57 -1.75 -8.32 -9.69
CA TYR A 57 -1.26 -9.30 -8.73
C TYR A 57 -0.50 -10.44 -9.42
N ASP A 58 0.66 -10.78 -8.86
CA ASP A 58 1.47 -11.91 -9.29
C ASP A 58 1.69 -12.87 -8.10
N PRO A 59 1.17 -14.12 -8.13
CA PRO A 59 1.30 -15.06 -7.01
C PRO A 59 2.73 -15.50 -6.75
N LYS A 60 3.66 -15.26 -7.67
CA LYS A 60 5.07 -15.58 -7.51
C LYS A 60 5.85 -14.51 -6.75
N LYS A 61 5.30 -13.31 -6.65
CA LYS A 61 5.93 -12.16 -5.98
C LYS A 61 5.51 -12.05 -4.53
N ILE A 62 6.41 -11.48 -3.72
CA ILE A 62 6.15 -11.18 -2.31
C ILE A 62 5.41 -9.84 -2.22
N PRO A 63 4.20 -9.80 -1.62
CA PRO A 63 3.49 -8.54 -1.40
C PRO A 63 4.22 -7.68 -0.37
N VAL A 64 4.48 -6.42 -0.72
CA VAL A 64 5.02 -5.40 0.20
C VAL A 64 3.95 -4.35 0.42
N VAL A 65 3.44 -4.25 1.63
CA VAL A 65 2.39 -3.32 2.02
C VAL A 65 3.00 -2.11 2.72
N PHE A 66 2.85 -0.95 2.11
CA PHE A 66 3.33 0.32 2.64
C PHE A 66 2.24 1.02 3.45
N VAL A 67 2.55 1.40 4.68
CA VAL A 67 1.64 2.07 5.63
C VAL A 67 2.18 3.44 5.99
N HIS A 68 1.49 4.50 5.57
CA HIS A 68 1.93 5.89 5.79
C HIS A 68 1.71 6.37 7.23
N GLY A 69 2.28 7.52 7.56
CA GLY A 69 2.19 8.12 8.89
C GLY A 69 1.09 9.18 9.01
N LEU A 70 1.09 9.86 10.16
CA LEU A 70 0.21 10.99 10.47
C LEU A 70 0.42 12.13 9.47
N LYS A 71 -0.64 12.82 9.07
CA LYS A 71 -0.66 13.91 8.07
C LYS A 71 -0.18 13.51 6.67
N SER A 72 -0.08 12.21 6.39
CA SER A 72 0.47 11.69 5.15
C SER A 72 -0.60 10.96 4.35
N THR A 73 -0.24 10.58 3.16
CA THR A 73 -1.03 9.75 2.24
C THR A 73 -0.12 8.70 1.60
N PRO A 74 -0.65 7.71 0.89
CA PRO A 74 0.15 6.73 0.14
C PRO A 74 1.18 7.33 -0.82
N VAL A 75 0.95 8.57 -1.28
CA VAL A 75 1.85 9.30 -2.20
C VAL A 75 3.26 9.47 -1.65
N ALA A 76 3.40 9.56 -0.32
CA ALA A 76 4.72 9.67 0.32
C ALA A 76 5.67 8.51 -0.03
N TRP A 77 5.12 7.38 -0.48
CA TRP A 77 5.90 6.21 -0.84
C TRP A 77 6.38 6.17 -2.30
N VAL A 78 5.87 7.08 -3.16
CA VAL A 78 6.19 7.11 -4.59
C VAL A 78 7.70 7.12 -4.88
N PRO A 79 8.56 7.93 -4.21
CA PRO A 79 9.99 7.88 -4.47
C PRO A 79 10.63 6.53 -4.11
N MET A 80 10.21 5.92 -3.00
CA MET A 80 10.71 4.60 -2.59
C MET A 80 10.26 3.50 -3.55
N VAL A 81 8.99 3.53 -3.96
CA VAL A 81 8.43 2.58 -4.94
C VAL A 81 9.19 2.69 -6.26
N ASN A 82 9.49 3.90 -6.72
CA ASN A 82 10.26 4.10 -7.94
C ASN A 82 11.68 3.50 -7.82
N ALA A 83 12.35 3.72 -6.68
CA ALA A 83 13.66 3.14 -6.42
C ALA A 83 13.63 1.60 -6.38
N LEU A 84 12.60 1.00 -5.75
CA LEU A 84 12.41 -0.45 -5.73
C LEU A 84 12.16 -1.03 -7.13
N TRP A 85 11.38 -0.34 -7.95
CA TRP A 85 11.09 -0.79 -9.32
C TRP A 85 12.25 -0.57 -10.28
N ALA A 86 13.15 0.39 -9.99
CA ALA A 86 14.38 0.58 -10.77
C ALA A 86 15.35 -0.60 -10.61
N ASP A 87 15.34 -1.28 -9.46
CA ASP A 87 16.14 -2.48 -9.23
C ASP A 87 15.47 -3.71 -9.86
N PRO A 88 16.12 -4.41 -10.84
CA PRO A 88 15.54 -5.56 -11.52
C PRO A 88 15.23 -6.73 -10.58
N VAL A 89 16.06 -6.97 -9.58
CA VAL A 89 15.89 -8.08 -8.62
C VAL A 89 14.67 -7.80 -7.74
N LEU A 90 14.54 -6.58 -7.22
CA LEU A 90 13.41 -6.20 -6.40
C LEU A 90 12.12 -6.20 -7.21
N ARG A 91 12.12 -5.64 -8.41
CA ARG A 91 10.96 -5.60 -9.31
C ARG A 91 10.46 -7.00 -9.69
N GLN A 92 11.37 -7.99 -9.85
CA GLN A 92 11.01 -9.37 -10.20
C GLN A 92 10.44 -10.15 -9.03
N ASN A 93 10.88 -9.88 -7.79
CA ASN A 93 10.56 -10.68 -6.63
C ASN A 93 9.46 -10.07 -5.73
N TYR A 94 9.20 -8.77 -5.83
CA TYR A 94 8.26 -8.06 -4.98
C TYR A 94 7.16 -7.37 -5.78
N GLN A 95 6.00 -7.24 -5.17
CA GLN A 95 4.88 -6.46 -5.68
C GLN A 95 4.42 -5.47 -4.62
N VAL A 96 4.05 -4.27 -5.07
CA VAL A 96 3.76 -3.14 -4.19
C VAL A 96 2.26 -3.02 -3.96
N CYS A 97 1.90 -2.96 -2.68
CA CYS A 97 0.59 -2.55 -2.21
C CYS A 97 0.75 -1.33 -1.30
N VAL A 98 -0.20 -0.42 -1.31
CA VAL A 98 -0.23 0.73 -0.41
C VAL A 98 -1.53 0.74 0.38
N PHE A 99 -1.43 0.86 1.69
CA PHE A 99 -2.60 1.01 2.53
C PHE A 99 -2.96 2.49 2.66
N SER A 100 -4.14 2.84 2.15
CA SER A 100 -4.71 4.17 2.25
C SER A 100 -5.70 4.20 3.41
N TYR A 101 -5.60 5.20 4.27
CA TYR A 101 -6.50 5.41 5.40
C TYR A 101 -6.43 6.87 5.89
N PRO A 102 -7.51 7.41 6.49
CA PRO A 102 -7.47 8.71 7.14
C PRO A 102 -6.62 8.67 8.40
N SER A 103 -5.51 9.41 8.43
CA SER A 103 -4.55 9.36 9.54
C SER A 103 -5.02 10.05 10.84
N GLY A 104 -6.23 10.62 10.86
CA GLY A 104 -6.85 11.17 12.07
C GLY A 104 -7.60 10.16 12.92
N TYR A 105 -7.75 8.94 12.44
CA TYR A 105 -8.37 7.88 13.24
C TYR A 105 -7.49 7.43 14.41
N PRO A 106 -8.09 6.93 15.50
CA PRO A 106 -7.34 6.26 16.57
C PRO A 106 -6.49 5.12 16.02
N ILE A 107 -5.26 4.97 16.52
CA ILE A 107 -4.32 3.93 16.07
C ILE A 107 -4.93 2.52 16.10
N PRO A 108 -5.65 2.09 17.16
CA PRO A 108 -6.27 0.76 17.18
C PRO A 108 -7.31 0.56 16.07
N TYR A 109 -8.07 1.61 15.73
CA TYR A 109 -9.05 1.57 14.64
C TYR A 109 -8.36 1.46 13.28
N SER A 110 -7.33 2.26 13.04
CA SER A 110 -6.52 2.15 11.82
C SER A 110 -5.87 0.77 11.67
N ALA A 111 -5.44 0.18 12.79
CA ALA A 111 -4.93 -1.19 12.81
C ALA A 111 -6.01 -2.23 12.47
N LEU A 112 -7.25 -2.04 12.97
CA LEU A 112 -8.38 -2.90 12.60
C LEU A 112 -8.68 -2.81 11.10
N LEU A 113 -8.66 -1.60 10.52
CA LEU A 113 -8.85 -1.41 9.08
C LEU A 113 -7.77 -2.13 8.27
N LEU A 114 -6.49 -1.97 8.64
CA LEU A 114 -5.40 -2.69 7.95
C LEU A 114 -5.59 -4.21 8.05
N ARG A 115 -5.97 -4.74 9.23
CA ARG A 115 -6.23 -6.16 9.40
C ARG A 115 -7.32 -6.68 8.47
N ARG A 116 -8.42 -5.93 8.32
CA ARG A 116 -9.51 -6.28 7.40
C ARG A 116 -9.06 -6.34 5.95
N GLU A 117 -8.24 -5.38 5.54
CA GLU A 117 -7.70 -5.34 4.18
C GLU A 117 -6.72 -6.50 3.94
N LEU A 118 -5.89 -6.87 4.92
CA LEU A 118 -5.02 -8.04 4.84
C LEU A 118 -5.84 -9.34 4.80
N ASP A 119 -6.88 -9.48 5.63
CA ASP A 119 -7.80 -10.62 5.59
C ASP A 119 -8.55 -10.70 4.24
N ALA A 120 -8.85 -9.57 3.61
CA ALA A 120 -9.44 -9.54 2.27
C ALA A 120 -8.44 -9.98 1.19
N LEU A 121 -7.19 -9.58 1.32
CA LEU A 121 -6.10 -10.04 0.45
C LEU A 121 -5.92 -11.56 0.55
N ASP A 122 -5.90 -12.10 1.79
CA ASP A 122 -5.80 -13.54 2.04
C ASP A 122 -6.95 -14.32 1.40
N ARG A 123 -8.17 -13.82 1.50
CA ARG A 123 -9.35 -14.44 0.87
C ARG A 123 -9.31 -14.38 -0.65
N THR A 124 -8.82 -13.27 -1.21
CA THR A 124 -8.77 -13.07 -2.66
C THR A 124 -7.63 -13.87 -3.29
N PHE A 125 -6.50 -13.99 -2.59
CA PHE A 125 -5.29 -14.67 -3.05
C PHE A 125 -4.78 -15.68 -2.00
N PRO A 126 -5.48 -16.80 -1.76
CA PRO A 126 -5.22 -17.71 -0.64
C PRO A 126 -3.82 -18.37 -0.65
N HIS A 127 -3.10 -18.29 -1.75
CA HIS A 127 -1.75 -18.85 -1.91
C HIS A 127 -0.67 -17.79 -2.10
N HIS A 128 -0.93 -16.57 -1.61
CA HIS A 128 0.09 -15.51 -1.66
C HIS A 128 1.32 -15.86 -0.82
N ARG A 129 2.45 -15.28 -1.18
CA ARG A 129 3.68 -15.39 -0.38
C ARG A 129 3.56 -14.54 0.89
N PRO A 130 4.39 -14.82 1.93
CA PRO A 130 4.37 -14.03 3.16
C PRO A 130 4.45 -12.52 2.88
N ILE A 131 3.58 -11.75 3.53
CA ILE A 131 3.47 -10.31 3.34
C ILE A 131 4.58 -9.60 4.13
N VAL A 132 5.20 -8.60 3.51
CA VAL A 132 6.12 -7.67 4.16
C VAL A 132 5.40 -6.37 4.46
N LEU A 133 5.42 -5.92 5.71
CA LEU A 133 4.87 -4.62 6.12
C LEU A 133 6.00 -3.59 6.23
N VAL A 134 5.82 -2.43 5.59
CA VAL A 134 6.74 -1.29 5.66
C VAL A 134 5.96 -0.09 6.16
N GLY A 135 6.18 0.29 7.42
CA GLY A 135 5.49 1.39 8.06
C GLY A 135 6.41 2.57 8.39
N HIS A 136 5.92 3.78 8.18
CA HIS A 136 6.59 5.01 8.58
C HIS A 136 5.84 5.70 9.72
N SER A 137 6.53 6.11 10.78
CA SER A 137 5.93 6.85 11.91
C SER A 137 4.72 6.09 12.50
N MET A 138 3.53 6.69 12.58
CA MET A 138 2.29 6.04 13.03
C MET A 138 2.00 4.74 12.24
N GLY A 139 2.31 4.70 10.94
CA GLY A 139 2.19 3.48 10.13
C GLY A 139 3.09 2.35 10.62
N GLY A 140 4.24 2.65 11.22
CA GLY A 140 5.10 1.67 11.89
C GLY A 140 4.44 1.07 13.13
N ILE A 141 3.73 1.88 13.92
CA ILE A 141 2.97 1.41 15.10
C ILE A 141 1.81 0.50 14.64
N ILE A 142 1.06 0.94 13.62
CA ILE A 142 -0.04 0.15 13.05
C ILE A 142 0.48 -1.20 12.54
N SER A 143 1.59 -1.19 11.77
CA SER A 143 2.22 -2.42 11.27
C SER A 143 2.72 -3.33 12.40
N ARG A 144 3.24 -2.76 13.48
CA ARG A 144 3.68 -3.52 14.66
C ARG A 144 2.53 -4.26 15.33
N ILE A 145 1.34 -3.65 15.41
CA ILE A 145 0.14 -4.29 15.97
C ILE A 145 -0.25 -5.53 15.14
N MET A 146 0.00 -5.55 13.84
CA MET A 146 -0.31 -6.71 12.99
C MET A 146 0.51 -7.95 13.34
N VAL A 147 1.76 -7.77 13.77
CA VAL A 147 2.72 -8.85 14.05
C VAL A 147 2.93 -9.11 15.54
N THR A 148 2.19 -8.42 16.41
CA THR A 148 2.26 -8.61 17.86
C THR A 148 1.12 -9.51 18.30
N ASP A 149 1.45 -10.56 19.02
CA ASP A 149 0.45 -11.40 19.70
C ASP A 149 -0.02 -10.69 20.99
N SER A 150 -1.32 -10.40 21.07
CA SER A 150 -1.95 -9.73 22.21
C SER A 150 -2.51 -10.72 23.25
N GLY A 151 -2.13 -11.99 23.21
CA GLY A 151 -2.57 -12.98 24.19
C GLY A 151 -4.05 -13.38 24.09
N GLY A 152 -4.68 -13.18 22.94
CA GLY A 152 -5.98 -13.81 22.61
C GLY A 152 -7.23 -13.01 22.95
N ASP A 153 -7.23 -12.05 23.88
CA ASP A 153 -8.47 -11.35 24.28
C ASP A 153 -8.80 -10.12 23.42
N ALA A 154 -7.80 -9.35 23.02
CA ALA A 154 -8.02 -8.16 22.20
C ALA A 154 -8.50 -8.48 20.77
N SER A 155 -8.02 -9.59 20.20
CA SER A 155 -8.44 -10.01 18.83
C SER A 155 -9.86 -10.60 18.78
N ARG A 156 -10.36 -11.15 19.90
CA ARG A 156 -11.74 -11.65 19.99
C ARG A 156 -12.76 -10.53 20.09
N ASN A 157 -12.42 -9.43 20.78
CA ASN A 157 -13.31 -8.27 20.92
C ASN A 157 -13.39 -7.43 19.65
N ALA A 158 -12.29 -7.30 18.90
CA ALA A 158 -12.27 -6.59 17.62
C ALA A 158 -13.12 -7.27 16.52
N ARG A 159 -13.35 -8.59 16.61
CA ARG A 159 -14.22 -9.32 15.67
C ARG A 159 -15.72 -9.13 15.93
N ARG A 160 -16.11 -8.54 17.05
CA ARG A 160 -17.54 -8.35 17.42
C ARG A 160 -18.13 -7.01 16.98
N GLU A 161 -17.31 -6.02 16.65
CA GLU A 161 -17.80 -4.78 16.07
C GLU A 161 -17.91 -4.94 14.55
N GLU A 162 -19.12 -5.18 14.07
CA GLU A 162 -19.47 -5.16 12.65
C GLU A 162 -19.38 -3.71 12.13
N VAL A 163 -18.19 -3.33 11.65
CA VAL A 163 -18.03 -2.14 10.80
C VAL A 163 -18.38 -2.57 9.37
N PRO A 164 -19.19 -1.80 8.62
CA PRO A 164 -19.56 -2.17 7.26
C PRO A 164 -18.32 -2.35 6.40
N ALA A 165 -18.34 -3.40 5.57
CA ALA A 165 -17.26 -3.70 4.65
C ALA A 165 -17.07 -2.53 3.67
N SER A 166 -15.87 -1.92 3.69
CA SER A 166 -15.47 -1.02 2.62
C SER A 166 -15.34 -1.82 1.33
N THR A 167 -15.82 -1.27 0.22
CA THR A 167 -15.66 -1.91 -1.08
C THR A 167 -14.17 -1.88 -1.42
N SER A 168 -13.50 -3.01 -1.32
CA SER A 168 -12.10 -3.15 -1.72
C SER A 168 -12.00 -2.78 -3.22
N GLY A 169 -11.48 -1.60 -3.49
CA GLY A 169 -11.32 -1.10 -4.85
C GLY A 169 -9.92 -1.41 -5.36
N TYR A 170 -9.80 -2.37 -6.24
CA TYR A 170 -8.56 -2.55 -7.00
C TYR A 170 -8.50 -1.47 -8.08
N LEU A 171 -7.34 -0.82 -8.24
CA LEU A 171 -7.08 0.11 -9.35
C LEU A 171 -6.99 -0.59 -10.71
N VAL A 172 -6.98 -1.92 -10.70
CA VAL A 172 -6.97 -2.74 -11.91
C VAL A 172 -7.96 -3.88 -11.69
N ASP A 173 -8.96 -4.00 -12.56
CA ASP A 173 -9.85 -5.15 -12.58
C ASP A 173 -9.03 -6.44 -12.75
N PRO A 174 -9.36 -7.52 -12.01
CA PRO A 174 -8.73 -8.80 -12.26
C PRO A 174 -9.04 -9.23 -13.71
N PRO A 175 -8.11 -9.91 -14.41
CA PRO A 175 -8.39 -10.45 -15.73
C PRO A 175 -9.59 -11.39 -15.62
N ALA A 176 -10.54 -11.25 -16.55
CA ALA A 176 -11.68 -12.14 -16.68
C ALA A 176 -11.21 -13.59 -16.86
N PRO A 177 -12.00 -14.59 -16.39
CA PRO A 177 -11.62 -15.99 -16.44
C PRO A 177 -11.39 -16.49 -17.89
#